data_6c46d89f4374145be260608892496d48
#
_entry.id   6c46d89f4374145be260608892496d48
#
_cell.length_a   1.000
_cell.length_b   1.000
_cell.length_c   1.000
_cell.angle_alpha   90.00
_cell.angle_beta   90.00
_cell.angle_gamma   90.00
#
_symmetry.space_group_name_H-M   'P 1'
#
loop_
_entity.id
_entity.type
_entity.pdbx_description
1 polymer ?
#
loop_
_entity_poly.entity_id
_entity_poly.type
_entity_poly.pdbx_seq_one_letter_code
_entity_poly.pdbx_strand_id
1 'polypeptide(L)'
;MITPDVGGGFGVKINHPWPEELLVPMAARALGRTVKFTEDRREHFISSAHERGQVHHVSVGFDDEGRLLGLDVEFWHDHGAYSPYGLIVPIITSTQLLGPYKPQNYRVVFESLYTNTVMVTPYRGAGRPQAATSWSGPWTRSRRTSARTAPRYARPTSSSPTSSPTTRAWSSRTAASSSTTPATTRRRWRSSRS
;
A
#
# COMPACT_ATOMS: atom_id res chain seq x y z
N MET A 1 12.41 -2.43 33.55
CA MET A 1 11.43 -3.04 32.60
C MET A 1 11.92 -4.42 32.27
N ILE A 2 11.07 -5.43 32.36
CA ILE A 2 11.39 -6.82 32.01
C ILE A 2 10.43 -7.23 30.90
N THR A 3 10.97 -7.68 29.79
CA THR A 3 10.19 -8.12 28.62
C THR A 3 10.52 -9.58 28.36
N PRO A 4 9.54 -10.47 28.31
CA PRO A 4 9.78 -11.87 27.94
C PRO A 4 10.12 -11.97 26.43
N ASP A 5 10.36 -13.19 25.97
CA ASP A 5 10.63 -13.47 24.55
C ASP A 5 9.55 -12.88 23.65
N VAL A 6 9.96 -12.19 22.60
CA VAL A 6 9.08 -11.48 21.67
C VAL A 6 9.03 -12.22 20.35
N GLY A 7 7.82 -12.55 19.89
CA GLY A 7 7.58 -13.24 18.63
C GLY A 7 7.68 -12.36 17.37
N GLY A 8 7.84 -11.05 17.52
CA GLY A 8 8.02 -10.07 16.45
C GLY A 8 7.04 -8.91 16.53
N GLY A 9 7.41 -7.77 15.95
CA GLY A 9 6.60 -6.55 15.87
C GLY A 9 5.89 -6.37 14.53
N PHE A 10 6.39 -7.03 13.47
CA PHE A 10 5.88 -7.08 12.09
C PHE A 10 5.55 -5.71 11.46
N GLY A 11 6.10 -4.64 11.98
CA GLY A 11 5.84 -3.27 11.57
C GLY A 11 4.83 -2.55 12.44
N VAL A 12 3.83 -3.23 12.97
CA VAL A 12 2.79 -2.60 13.80
C VAL A 12 3.35 -2.05 15.10
N LYS A 13 4.32 -2.70 15.70
CA LYS A 13 4.88 -2.37 17.03
C LYS A 13 6.29 -1.75 16.98
N ILE A 14 6.72 -1.12 15.86
CA ILE A 14 8.16 -0.80 15.75
C ILE A 14 8.57 0.63 16.11
N ASN A 15 7.77 1.64 15.95
CA ASN A 15 8.36 2.99 15.84
C ASN A 15 7.82 4.06 16.78
N HIS A 16 6.83 3.79 17.57
CA HIS A 16 6.32 4.78 18.52
C HIS A 16 5.97 4.09 19.82
N PRO A 17 6.08 4.77 20.93
CA PRO A 17 5.68 4.19 22.20
C PRO A 17 4.19 3.91 22.17
N TRP A 18 3.82 2.67 22.38
CA TRP A 18 2.43 2.31 22.61
C TRP A 18 1.99 2.86 23.97
N PRO A 19 0.70 3.22 24.14
CA PRO A 19 0.23 3.74 25.41
C PRO A 19 0.65 2.88 26.61
N GLU A 20 0.62 1.57 26.46
CA GLU A 20 1.00 0.61 27.50
C GLU A 20 2.48 0.70 27.88
N GLU A 21 3.36 1.00 26.93
CA GLU A 21 4.79 1.16 27.20
C GLU A 21 5.10 2.37 28.09
N LEU A 22 4.22 3.36 28.12
CA LEU A 22 4.31 4.51 29.01
C LEU A 22 3.47 4.29 30.29
N LEU A 23 2.23 3.82 30.16
CA LEU A 23 1.29 3.73 31.26
C LEU A 23 1.70 2.67 32.29
N VAL A 24 2.22 1.52 31.86
CA VAL A 24 2.64 0.44 32.78
C VAL A 24 3.80 0.86 33.66
N PRO A 25 4.88 1.46 33.17
CA PRO A 25 5.94 2.01 34.03
C PRO A 25 5.46 3.13 34.96
N MET A 26 4.58 4.00 34.47
CA MET A 26 3.99 5.07 35.30
C MET A 26 3.15 4.48 36.44
N ALA A 27 2.33 3.48 36.16
CA ALA A 27 1.54 2.78 37.17
C ALA A 27 2.45 2.06 38.21
N ALA A 28 3.49 1.38 37.75
CA ALA A 28 4.45 0.72 38.64
C ALA A 28 5.13 1.72 39.57
N ARG A 29 5.50 2.89 39.04
CA ARG A 29 6.10 3.97 39.85
C ARG A 29 5.10 4.53 40.86
N ALA A 30 3.87 4.78 40.48
CA ALA A 30 2.83 5.34 41.33
C ALA A 30 2.45 4.39 42.48
N LEU A 31 2.40 3.09 42.19
CA LEU A 31 2.02 2.06 43.14
C LEU A 31 3.20 1.55 44.02
N GLY A 32 4.44 1.86 43.64
CA GLY A 32 5.63 1.28 44.29
C GLY A 32 5.72 -0.25 44.16
N ARG A 33 5.09 -0.83 43.15
CA ARG A 33 4.96 -2.28 42.92
C ARG A 33 5.22 -2.66 41.47
N THR A 34 5.55 -3.91 41.23
CA THR A 34 5.64 -4.50 39.91
C THR A 34 4.22 -4.54 39.28
N VAL A 35 4.09 -4.02 38.08
CA VAL A 35 2.86 -4.07 37.28
C VAL A 35 3.13 -4.90 36.05
N LYS A 36 2.21 -5.79 35.70
CA LYS A 36 2.23 -6.60 34.48
C LYS A 36 1.02 -6.23 33.62
N PHE A 37 1.27 -6.05 32.34
CA PHE A 37 0.23 -5.89 31.31
C PHE A 37 0.38 -6.99 30.27
N THR A 38 -0.73 -7.51 29.79
CA THR A 38 -0.77 -8.48 28.68
C THR A 38 -1.99 -8.14 27.84
N GLU A 39 -1.74 -7.66 26.64
CA GLU A 39 -2.77 -7.41 25.63
C GLU A 39 -3.29 -8.74 25.10
N ASP A 40 -4.61 -8.93 25.09
CA ASP A 40 -5.22 -10.09 24.45
C ASP A 40 -5.43 -9.85 22.94
N ARG A 41 -5.86 -10.88 22.22
CA ARG A 41 -6.05 -10.80 20.77
C ARG A 41 -7.17 -9.86 20.37
N ARG A 42 -8.23 -9.77 21.13
CA ARG A 42 -9.37 -8.91 20.87
C ARG A 42 -9.02 -7.44 21.12
N GLU A 43 -8.34 -7.17 22.21
CA GLU A 43 -7.81 -5.84 22.52
C GLU A 43 -6.88 -5.37 21.41
N HIS A 44 -5.96 -6.23 20.97
CA HIS A 44 -5.06 -5.92 19.87
C HIS A 44 -5.79 -5.56 18.58
N PHE A 45 -6.82 -6.28 18.19
CA PHE A 45 -7.59 -5.95 16.98
C PHE A 45 -8.37 -4.65 17.08
N ILE A 46 -8.72 -4.21 18.25
CA ILE A 46 -9.48 -2.97 18.47
C ILE A 46 -8.53 -1.76 18.58
N SER A 47 -7.42 -1.91 19.31
CA SER A 47 -6.52 -0.80 19.66
C SER A 47 -5.36 -0.60 18.68
N SER A 48 -5.05 -1.61 17.88
CA SER A 48 -3.88 -1.62 17.02
C SER A 48 -4.06 -0.74 15.78
N ALA A 49 -2.93 -0.26 15.26
CA ALA A 49 -2.88 0.43 13.99
C ALA A 49 -3.20 -0.50 12.81
N HIS A 50 -3.68 0.07 11.72
CA HIS A 50 -4.03 -0.65 10.49
C HIS A 50 -3.17 -0.22 9.31
N GLU A 51 -3.20 -1.04 8.24
CA GLU A 51 -2.61 -0.74 6.94
C GLU A 51 -3.46 -1.40 5.84
N ARG A 52 -3.13 -1.20 4.59
CA ARG A 52 -3.70 -1.77 3.36
C ARG A 52 -4.80 -0.95 2.69
N GLY A 53 -5.29 0.13 3.30
CA GLY A 53 -6.30 1.00 2.70
C GLY A 53 -5.76 1.80 1.53
N GLN A 54 -5.90 1.28 0.30
CA GLN A 54 -5.56 2.01 -0.93
C GLN A 54 -6.58 1.70 -2.03
N VAL A 55 -6.85 2.70 -2.88
CA VAL A 55 -7.65 2.56 -4.10
C VAL A 55 -6.76 2.91 -5.28
N HIS A 56 -6.67 2.01 -6.25
CA HIS A 56 -5.80 2.17 -7.41
C HIS A 56 -6.61 2.22 -8.70
N HIS A 57 -6.31 3.20 -9.53
CA HIS A 57 -6.66 3.24 -10.95
C HIS A 57 -5.42 2.90 -11.76
N VAL A 58 -5.48 1.80 -12.49
CA VAL A 58 -4.33 1.28 -13.25
C VAL A 58 -4.69 1.19 -14.72
N SER A 59 -3.91 1.85 -15.56
CA SER A 59 -3.97 1.75 -17.02
C SER A 59 -2.70 1.12 -17.54
N VAL A 60 -2.84 0.10 -18.38
CA VAL A 60 -1.72 -0.67 -18.91
C VAL A 60 -1.83 -0.75 -20.42
N GLY A 61 -0.75 -0.39 -21.12
CA GLY A 61 -0.64 -0.48 -22.57
C GLY A 61 0.25 -1.65 -22.98
N PHE A 62 -0.21 -2.42 -23.98
CA PHE A 62 0.53 -3.54 -24.58
C PHE A 62 0.52 -3.42 -26.09
N ASP A 63 1.55 -3.99 -26.74
CA ASP A 63 1.49 -4.28 -28.18
C ASP A 63 0.76 -5.60 -28.47
N ASP A 64 0.62 -5.93 -29.75
CA ASP A 64 -0.05 -7.16 -30.20
C ASP A 64 0.75 -8.42 -29.84
N GLU A 65 2.03 -8.31 -29.58
CA GLU A 65 2.90 -9.39 -29.09
C GLU A 65 2.85 -9.57 -27.58
N GLY A 66 2.13 -8.68 -26.87
CA GLY A 66 1.97 -8.72 -25.43
C GLY A 66 3.14 -8.10 -24.65
N ARG A 67 3.95 -7.27 -25.29
CA ARG A 67 5.00 -6.51 -24.60
C ARG A 67 4.39 -5.32 -23.90
N LEU A 68 4.88 -5.02 -22.71
CA LEU A 68 4.43 -3.89 -21.90
C LEU A 68 5.02 -2.58 -22.45
N LEU A 69 4.16 -1.73 -23.00
CA LEU A 69 4.55 -0.42 -23.53
C LEU A 69 4.50 0.68 -22.48
N GLY A 70 3.50 0.64 -21.61
CA GLY A 70 3.31 1.68 -20.61
C GLY A 70 2.48 1.23 -19.44
N LEU A 71 2.71 1.93 -18.33
CA LEU A 71 1.96 1.78 -17.09
C LEU A 71 1.65 3.16 -16.53
N ASP A 72 0.37 3.46 -16.35
CA ASP A 72 -0.12 4.66 -15.67
C ASP A 72 -0.92 4.25 -14.45
N VAL A 73 -0.50 4.74 -13.28
CA VAL A 73 -1.12 4.42 -12.00
C VAL A 73 -1.44 5.70 -11.26
N GLU A 74 -2.69 5.82 -10.84
CA GLU A 74 -3.14 6.82 -9.90
C GLU A 74 -3.74 6.12 -8.69
N PHE A 75 -3.31 6.48 -7.47
CA PHE A 75 -3.87 5.86 -6.30
C PHE A 75 -4.06 6.81 -5.12
N TRP A 76 -5.05 6.48 -4.29
CA TRP A 76 -5.34 7.15 -3.03
C TRP A 76 -4.99 6.23 -1.88
N HIS A 77 -4.24 6.78 -0.93
CA HIS A 77 -3.83 6.08 0.28
C HIS A 77 -4.64 6.59 1.47
N ASP A 78 -5.29 5.70 2.19
CA ASP A 78 -5.88 6.00 3.49
C ASP A 78 -4.77 6.14 4.52
N HIS A 79 -4.65 7.34 5.10
CA HIS A 79 -3.63 7.66 6.09
C HIS A 79 -4.12 7.51 7.53
N GLY A 80 -5.43 7.34 7.71
CA GLY A 80 -6.06 7.39 9.01
C GLY A 80 -6.12 8.81 9.60
N ALA A 81 -6.41 8.90 10.87
CA ALA A 81 -6.60 10.19 11.56
C ALA A 81 -5.26 10.89 11.90
N TYR A 82 -4.19 10.13 12.07
CA TYR A 82 -2.87 10.61 12.47
C TYR A 82 -1.79 10.09 11.55
N SER A 83 -0.66 10.82 11.47
CA SER A 83 0.46 10.50 10.59
C SER A 83 1.75 10.24 11.37
N PRO A 84 1.90 9.10 12.04
CA PRO A 84 3.11 8.79 12.78
C PRO A 84 4.32 8.52 11.87
N TYR A 85 4.09 8.09 10.62
CA TYR A 85 5.13 7.68 9.68
C TYR A 85 5.19 8.50 8.40
N GLY A 86 4.39 9.55 8.29
CA GLY A 86 4.32 10.34 7.08
C GLY A 86 3.93 9.51 5.86
N LEU A 87 4.59 9.72 4.74
CA LEU A 87 4.26 9.11 3.45
C LEU A 87 5.02 7.81 3.15
N ILE A 88 5.58 7.14 4.15
CA ILE A 88 6.46 5.98 3.90
C ILE A 88 5.75 4.84 3.16
N VAL A 89 4.51 4.52 3.53
CA VAL A 89 3.74 3.43 2.91
C VAL A 89 3.40 3.74 1.44
N PRO A 90 2.80 4.89 1.07
CA PRO A 90 2.51 5.19 -0.32
C PRO A 90 3.78 5.39 -1.17
N ILE A 91 4.87 5.90 -0.61
CA ILE A 91 6.15 5.98 -1.32
C ILE A 91 6.67 4.57 -1.64
N ILE A 92 6.64 3.64 -0.68
CA ILE A 92 7.04 2.25 -0.95
C ILE A 92 6.10 1.61 -1.96
N THR A 93 4.79 1.85 -1.89
CA THR A 93 3.85 1.38 -2.91
C THR A 93 4.27 1.88 -4.30
N SER A 94 4.50 3.17 -4.47
CA SER A 94 4.85 3.79 -5.76
C SER A 94 6.15 3.24 -6.33
N THR A 95 7.17 3.05 -5.49
CA THR A 95 8.47 2.54 -5.92
C THR A 95 8.47 1.05 -6.26
N GLN A 96 7.49 0.28 -5.77
CA GLN A 96 7.38 -1.15 -6.00
C GLN A 96 6.38 -1.55 -7.09
N LEU A 97 5.63 -0.58 -7.64
CA LEU A 97 4.63 -0.83 -8.68
C LEU A 97 5.23 -1.44 -9.96
N LEU A 98 6.47 -1.15 -10.30
CA LEU A 98 7.09 -1.75 -11.47
C LEU A 98 7.44 -3.23 -11.27
N GLY A 99 7.74 -3.64 -10.04
CA GLY A 99 8.16 -5.01 -9.75
C GLY A 99 9.31 -5.45 -10.67
N PRO A 100 9.20 -6.64 -11.29
CA PRO A 100 10.23 -7.15 -12.22
C PRO A 100 10.05 -6.64 -13.67
N TYR A 101 9.04 -5.80 -13.93
CA TYR A 101 8.67 -5.38 -15.28
C TYR A 101 9.41 -4.10 -15.69
N LYS A 102 9.65 -3.95 -16.99
CA LYS A 102 10.31 -2.79 -17.58
C LYS A 102 9.44 -2.19 -18.69
N PRO A 103 8.39 -1.42 -18.36
CA PRO A 103 7.64 -0.69 -19.36
C PRO A 103 8.52 0.39 -19.99
N GLN A 104 8.23 0.75 -21.25
CA GLN A 104 8.90 1.88 -21.91
C GLN A 104 8.52 3.21 -21.26
N ASN A 105 7.29 3.32 -20.79
CA ASN A 105 6.74 4.52 -20.15
C ASN A 105 6.12 4.14 -18.81
N TYR A 106 6.39 4.98 -17.80
CA TYR A 106 5.83 4.80 -16.47
C TYR A 106 5.44 6.14 -15.87
N ARG A 107 4.20 6.21 -15.41
CA ARG A 107 3.70 7.33 -14.62
C ARG A 107 3.02 6.80 -13.37
N VAL A 108 3.33 7.44 -12.23
CA VAL A 108 2.61 7.20 -10.97
C VAL A 108 2.29 8.55 -10.31
N VAL A 109 1.05 8.66 -9.86
CA VAL A 109 0.58 9.78 -9.04
C VAL A 109 -0.16 9.20 -7.85
N PHE A 110 0.05 9.75 -6.66
CA PHE A 110 -0.74 9.35 -5.50
C PHE A 110 -1.12 10.56 -4.64
N GLU A 111 -2.23 10.41 -3.96
CA GLU A 111 -2.69 11.29 -2.90
C GLU A 111 -2.82 10.50 -1.59
N SER A 112 -2.36 11.07 -0.49
CA SER A 112 -2.56 10.52 0.84
C SER A 112 -3.62 11.33 1.56
N LEU A 113 -4.67 10.66 2.01
CA LEU A 113 -5.88 11.29 2.55
C LEU A 113 -6.02 10.98 4.03
N TYR A 114 -6.19 12.01 4.83
CA TYR A 114 -6.62 11.82 6.22
C TYR A 114 -8.08 11.38 6.27
N THR A 115 -8.34 10.40 7.12
CA THR A 115 -9.67 9.85 7.35
C THR A 115 -9.93 9.76 8.85
N ASN A 116 -11.13 9.36 9.23
CA ASN A 116 -11.50 9.14 10.63
C ASN A 116 -11.26 7.69 11.10
N THR A 117 -10.45 6.94 10.39
CA THR A 117 -10.02 5.61 10.79
C THR A 117 -8.83 5.68 11.76
N VAL A 118 -8.42 4.56 12.34
CA VAL A 118 -7.21 4.49 13.15
C VAL A 118 -5.98 4.87 12.33
N MET A 119 -4.92 5.29 12.99
CA MET A 119 -3.66 5.64 12.33
C MET A 119 -3.13 4.45 11.52
N VAL A 120 -2.54 4.76 10.38
CA VAL A 120 -1.90 3.78 9.50
C VAL A 120 -0.42 3.70 9.82
N THR A 121 0.07 2.49 10.03
CA THR A 121 1.50 2.21 10.25
C THR A 121 1.97 1.16 9.26
N PRO A 122 3.27 1.12 8.94
CA PRO A 122 3.80 0.02 8.13
C PRO A 122 3.51 -1.34 8.79
N TYR A 123 2.89 -2.23 8.04
CA TYR A 123 2.73 -3.62 8.41
C TYR A 123 3.44 -4.49 7.38
N ARG A 124 3.91 -5.63 7.77
CA ARG A 124 4.70 -6.61 7.00
C ARG A 124 4.56 -6.47 5.47
N GLY A 125 5.59 -5.89 4.85
CA GLY A 125 5.59 -5.51 3.43
C GLY A 125 5.44 -4.00 3.15
N ALA A 126 4.75 -3.22 4.03
CA ALA A 126 4.74 -1.75 4.03
C ALA A 126 4.53 -1.13 2.62
N GLY A 127 3.40 -1.41 1.97
CA GLY A 127 3.10 -0.90 0.62
C GLY A 127 3.40 -1.88 -0.51
N ARG A 128 4.29 -2.85 -0.33
CA ARG A 128 4.57 -3.89 -1.34
C ARG A 128 3.38 -4.79 -1.66
N PRO A 129 2.57 -5.23 -0.66
CA PRO A 129 1.36 -6.00 -0.97
C PRO A 129 0.36 -5.23 -1.81
N GLN A 130 0.19 -3.93 -1.57
CA GLN A 130 -0.68 -3.05 -2.35
C GLN A 130 -0.18 -2.95 -3.80
N ALA A 131 1.12 -2.70 -3.98
CA ALA A 131 1.74 -2.70 -5.30
C ALA A 131 1.56 -4.02 -6.04
N ALA A 132 1.78 -5.16 -5.37
CA ALA A 132 1.60 -6.48 -5.96
C ALA A 132 0.13 -6.74 -6.36
N THR A 133 -0.84 -6.28 -5.55
CA THR A 133 -2.27 -6.41 -5.85
C THR A 133 -2.68 -5.58 -7.06
N SER A 134 -2.11 -4.39 -7.22
CA SER A 134 -2.37 -3.51 -8.38
C SER A 134 -1.97 -4.17 -9.70
N TRP A 135 -0.92 -4.99 -9.68
CA TRP A 135 -0.49 -5.75 -10.84
C TRP A 135 -1.33 -7.00 -11.12
N SER A 136 -1.63 -7.78 -10.09
CA SER A 136 -2.29 -9.07 -10.27
C SER A 136 -3.70 -8.95 -10.84
N GLY A 137 -4.42 -7.89 -10.53
CA GLY A 137 -5.76 -7.63 -11.06
C GLY A 137 -5.81 -7.45 -12.58
N PRO A 138 -5.09 -6.47 -13.17
CA PRO A 138 -5.01 -6.25 -14.62
C PRO A 138 -4.53 -7.49 -15.39
N TRP A 139 -3.50 -8.18 -14.89
CA TRP A 139 -2.97 -9.39 -15.53
C TRP A 139 -3.97 -10.55 -15.57
N THR A 140 -4.64 -10.81 -14.48
CA THR A 140 -5.65 -11.88 -14.40
C THR A 140 -6.81 -11.62 -15.34
N ARG A 141 -7.23 -10.36 -15.48
CA ARG A 141 -8.34 -9.98 -16.36
C ARG A 141 -7.93 -9.96 -17.83
N SER A 142 -6.74 -9.48 -18.18
CA SER A 142 -6.17 -9.53 -19.52
C SER A 142 -6.09 -10.96 -20.07
N ARG A 143 -5.69 -11.93 -19.22
CA ARG A 143 -5.68 -13.36 -19.57
C ARG A 143 -7.08 -13.93 -19.87
N ARG A 144 -8.12 -13.41 -19.25
CA ARG A 144 -9.51 -13.86 -19.50
C ARG A 144 -10.11 -13.27 -20.77
N THR A 145 -9.65 -12.10 -21.19
CA THR A 145 -10.20 -11.38 -22.34
C THR A 145 -9.48 -11.75 -23.64
N SER A 146 -8.19 -12.03 -23.59
CA SER A 146 -7.43 -12.59 -24.70
C SER A 146 -7.16 -14.07 -24.40
N ALA A 147 -7.62 -14.98 -25.23
CA ALA A 147 -7.28 -16.41 -25.15
C ALA A 147 -5.77 -16.68 -25.35
N ARG A 148 -4.94 -15.66 -25.25
CA ARG A 148 -3.48 -15.67 -25.44
C ARG A 148 -2.75 -15.80 -24.10
N THR A 149 -1.67 -16.52 -24.14
CA THR A 149 -0.69 -16.79 -23.08
C THR A 149 -0.29 -15.54 -22.30
N ALA A 150 -0.06 -15.67 -20.99
CA ALA A 150 0.46 -14.58 -20.15
C ALA A 150 1.63 -13.87 -20.83
N PRO A 151 1.70 -12.53 -20.74
CA PRO A 151 2.83 -11.78 -21.29
C PRO A 151 4.13 -12.39 -20.79
N ARG A 152 5.04 -12.70 -21.71
CA ARG A 152 6.38 -13.15 -21.36
C ARG A 152 7.07 -12.02 -20.64
N TYR A 153 7.83 -12.33 -19.60
CA TYR A 153 8.77 -11.39 -18.99
C TYR A 153 9.55 -10.70 -20.11
N ALA A 154 9.53 -9.37 -20.10
CA ALA A 154 10.26 -8.61 -21.12
C ALA A 154 11.74 -8.97 -21.06
N ARG A 155 12.20 -9.77 -22.01
CA ARG A 155 13.65 -9.90 -22.28
C ARG A 155 14.15 -8.51 -22.66
N PRO A 156 15.36 -8.10 -22.27
CA PRO A 156 15.99 -6.91 -22.78
C PRO A 156 16.11 -7.09 -24.31
N THR A 157 15.31 -6.39 -25.08
CA THR A 157 15.46 -6.37 -26.54
C THR A 157 16.36 -5.21 -26.91
N SER A 158 17.59 -5.53 -27.26
CA SER A 158 18.41 -4.70 -28.11
C SER A 158 17.89 -4.87 -29.54
N SER A 159 16.93 -4.09 -29.99
CA SER A 159 16.61 -3.88 -31.39
C SER A 159 15.75 -2.64 -31.55
N SER A 160 16.14 -1.80 -32.49
CA SER A 160 15.54 -0.53 -32.86
C SER A 160 14.09 -0.66 -33.30
N PRO A 161 13.24 0.36 -33.00
CA PRO A 161 11.82 0.35 -33.36
C PRO A 161 11.63 0.77 -34.82
N THR A 162 11.18 -0.14 -35.64
CA THR A 162 10.63 0.19 -36.96
C THR A 162 9.29 -0.52 -37.12
N SER A 163 8.24 0.05 -36.57
CA SER A 163 6.83 -0.05 -36.98
C SER A 163 5.96 0.58 -35.88
N SER A 164 4.96 1.35 -36.28
CA SER A 164 3.97 1.94 -35.35
C SER A 164 3.12 0.83 -34.75
N PRO A 165 3.13 0.63 -33.44
CA PRO A 165 2.33 -0.41 -32.82
C PRO A 165 0.88 0.02 -32.70
N THR A 166 -0.04 -0.87 -33.01
CA THR A 166 -1.47 -0.71 -32.68
C THR A 166 -1.63 -0.85 -31.17
N THR A 167 -1.89 0.26 -30.50
CA THR A 167 -1.97 0.30 -29.05
C THR A 167 -3.38 -0.08 -28.60
N ARG A 168 -3.55 -1.20 -27.89
CA ARG A 168 -4.76 -1.48 -27.13
C ARG A 168 -4.58 -1.01 -25.70
N ALA A 169 -5.23 0.09 -25.35
CA ALA A 169 -5.29 0.56 -23.97
C ALA A 169 -6.42 -0.16 -23.21
N TRP A 170 -6.10 -0.67 -22.03
CA TRP A 170 -7.07 -1.26 -21.15
C TRP A 170 -6.98 -0.64 -19.75
N SER A 171 -8.12 -0.13 -19.24
CA SER A 171 -8.19 0.45 -17.90
C SER A 171 -9.00 -0.43 -16.97
N SER A 172 -8.50 -0.67 -15.77
CA SER A 172 -9.25 -1.34 -14.71
C SER A 172 -9.26 -0.50 -13.44
N ARG A 173 -10.41 -0.46 -12.79
CA ARG A 173 -10.51 0.05 -11.43
C ARG A 173 -10.45 -1.14 -10.48
N THR A 174 -9.40 -1.22 -9.69
CA THR A 174 -9.29 -2.24 -8.64
C THR A 174 -9.39 -1.55 -7.30
N ALA A 175 -10.52 -1.72 -6.62
CA ALA A 175 -10.66 -1.33 -5.22
C ALA A 175 -10.23 -2.52 -4.36
N ALA A 176 -9.13 -2.39 -3.64
CA ALA A 176 -8.82 -3.30 -2.54
C ALA A 176 -9.61 -2.79 -1.32
N SER A 177 -10.86 -3.22 -1.18
CA SER A 177 -11.66 -2.88 -0.02
C SER A 177 -11.38 -3.86 1.11
N SER A 178 -10.77 -3.39 2.18
CA SER A 178 -11.08 -3.96 3.49
C SER A 178 -12.46 -3.39 3.87
N SER A 179 -13.42 -4.26 4.10
CA SER A 179 -14.81 -3.90 4.39
C SER A 179 -14.91 -3.11 5.70
N THR A 180 -15.00 -1.80 5.60
CA THR A 180 -15.60 -0.93 6.60
C THR A 180 -16.14 0.30 5.87
N THR A 181 -17.43 0.53 6.02
CA THR A 181 -18.22 1.58 5.37
C THR A 181 -17.60 2.95 5.57
N PRO A 182 -17.31 3.74 4.53
CA PRO A 182 -16.77 5.07 4.69
C PRO A 182 -17.89 6.10 4.76
N ALA A 183 -17.90 6.88 5.82
CA ALA A 183 -18.54 8.20 5.79
C ALA A 183 -17.55 9.15 5.09
N THR A 184 -17.83 9.48 3.84
CA THR A 184 -16.95 10.28 3.01
C THR A 184 -17.19 11.76 3.23
N THR A 185 -16.28 12.45 3.91
CA THR A 185 -16.17 13.90 3.79
C THR A 185 -14.85 14.21 3.11
N ARG A 186 -14.92 14.52 1.82
CA ARG A 186 -13.77 14.95 1.02
C ARG A 186 -13.37 16.37 1.43
N ARG A 187 -12.26 16.53 2.15
CA ARG A 187 -11.52 17.80 2.17
C ARG A 187 -10.30 17.66 1.26
N ARG A 188 -10.35 18.35 0.13
CA ARG A 188 -9.24 18.51 -0.80
C ARG A 188 -8.30 19.57 -0.23
N TRP A 189 -7.09 19.19 0.15
CA TRP A 189 -6.04 20.16 0.46
C TRP A 189 -5.40 20.62 -0.86
N ARG A 190 -5.58 21.88 -1.23
CA ARG A 190 -4.84 22.51 -2.31
C ARG A 190 -3.64 23.21 -1.69
N SER A 191 -2.43 22.81 -2.07
CA SER A 191 -1.26 23.65 -1.82
C SER A 191 -1.33 24.84 -2.75
N SER A 192 -1.56 26.05 -2.20
CA SER A 192 -1.34 27.29 -2.93
C SER A 192 0.17 27.50 -3.06
N ARG A 193 0.67 27.48 -4.28
CA ARG A 193 1.96 28.09 -4.58
C ARG A 193 1.72 29.58 -4.72
N SER A 194 2.35 30.37 -3.89
CA SER A 194 2.74 31.74 -4.16
C SER A 194 4.24 31.77 -4.43
#